data_bb22476c4fcfec8974d2e59d5655a63e
#
_entry.id   bb22476c4fcfec8974d2e59d5655a63e
#
_cell.length_a   1.000
_cell.length_b   1.000
_cell.length_c   1.000
_cell.angle_alpha   90.00
_cell.angle_beta   90.00
_cell.angle_gamma   90.00
#
_symmetry.space_group_name_H-M   'P 1'
#
loop_
_entity.id
_entity.type
_entity.pdbx_description
1 polymer ?
#
loop_
_entity_poly.entity_id
_entity_poly.type
_entity_poly.pdbx_seq_one_letter_code
_entity_poly.pdbx_strand_id
1 'polypeptide(L)'
;MGGEGCVTTFTDKTWKVTKGSQVKAEGGKVGTLYLCNGISIYVNALTSTGEDTTLWHHRLGHVNEKGMQILHSRNLLPGLKHVDLKFYENCVYGKHKRVRFLKVGKEKKSGKLELVHTDVWGPAQVSSLGGSSYYVTFIDDATRKTWIYCIRNKSDVFDTFKKGKTLVENETEKRLKCLRSDNGGEYCIKEFDRYYSENEIHREKTVPGPPQENGVSEKMNRTIMERARCMRLHAGLSLQFWADVVDIVVYLINRGPSSSLDGGIPKEAWTGKKVNYSFLKTFGCKAFVYINKENKIKLK
;
A
#
# COMPACT_ATOMS: atom_id res chain seq x y z
N MET A 1 8.08 -23.76 1.09
CA MET A 1 6.93 -24.47 1.67
C MET A 1 7.26 -25.95 1.77
N GLY A 2 7.95 -26.36 2.79
CA GLY A 2 8.39 -27.73 3.02
C GLY A 2 8.19 -28.12 4.48
N GLY A 3 7.04 -27.83 5.03
CA GLY A 3 6.62 -28.29 6.35
C GLY A 3 5.20 -28.82 6.26
N GLU A 4 4.94 -30.00 6.82
CA GLU A 4 3.63 -30.66 6.89
C GLU A 4 3.23 -31.62 5.75
N GLY A 5 4.18 -32.33 5.10
CA GLY A 5 3.84 -33.44 4.21
C GLY A 5 3.11 -33.05 2.91
N CYS A 6 3.29 -31.81 2.45
CA CYS A 6 2.83 -31.40 1.13
C CYS A 6 3.93 -31.58 0.09
N VAL A 7 3.58 -32.18 -1.05
CA VAL A 7 4.48 -32.37 -2.21
C VAL A 7 4.03 -31.43 -3.32
N THR A 8 4.97 -30.67 -3.86
CA THR A 8 4.71 -29.81 -5.03
C THR A 8 5.32 -30.46 -6.27
N THR A 9 4.52 -30.73 -7.28
CA THR A 9 4.94 -31.34 -8.54
C THR A 9 4.74 -30.32 -9.66
N PHE A 10 5.78 -30.09 -10.48
CA PHE A 10 5.73 -29.25 -11.68
C PHE A 10 5.86 -30.14 -12.92
N THR A 11 5.04 -29.84 -13.91
CA THR A 11 5.16 -30.43 -15.26
C THR A 11 5.36 -29.30 -16.26
N ASP A 12 5.61 -29.63 -17.53
CA ASP A 12 5.82 -28.59 -18.56
C ASP A 12 4.63 -27.65 -18.75
N LYS A 13 3.43 -28.06 -18.38
CA LYS A 13 2.19 -27.29 -18.60
C LYS A 13 1.42 -26.99 -17.33
N THR A 14 1.66 -27.72 -16.24
CA THR A 14 0.85 -27.60 -15.00
C THR A 14 1.72 -27.75 -13.75
N TRP A 15 1.19 -27.31 -12.62
CA TRP A 15 1.76 -27.60 -11.32
C TRP A 15 0.66 -28.03 -10.35
N LYS A 16 1.02 -28.83 -9.34
CA LYS A 16 0.10 -29.33 -8.31
C LYS A 16 0.80 -29.37 -6.95
N VAL A 17 0.04 -29.03 -5.91
CA VAL A 17 0.43 -29.29 -4.52
C VAL A 17 -0.51 -30.34 -3.98
N THR A 18 0.04 -31.45 -3.50
CA THR A 18 -0.73 -32.57 -2.93
C THR A 18 -0.35 -32.79 -1.47
N LYS A 19 -1.30 -33.23 -0.66
CA LYS A 19 -1.08 -33.78 0.68
C LYS A 19 -1.76 -35.14 0.74
N GLY A 20 -0.98 -36.22 0.71
CA GLY A 20 -1.50 -37.55 0.47
C GLY A 20 -2.22 -37.64 -0.87
N SER A 21 -3.43 -38.18 -0.90
CA SER A 21 -4.27 -38.29 -2.11
C SER A 21 -5.04 -36.99 -2.46
N GLN A 22 -4.97 -35.95 -1.65
CA GLN A 22 -5.71 -34.71 -1.87
C GLN A 22 -4.89 -33.65 -2.60
N VAL A 23 -5.42 -33.13 -3.71
CA VAL A 23 -4.87 -31.95 -4.38
C VAL A 23 -5.25 -30.70 -3.59
N LYS A 24 -4.26 -29.98 -3.11
CA LYS A 24 -4.43 -28.72 -2.33
C LYS A 24 -4.35 -27.50 -3.22
N ALA A 25 -3.61 -27.58 -4.29
CA ALA A 25 -3.42 -26.50 -5.24
C ALA A 25 -3.06 -27.07 -6.61
N GLU A 26 -3.57 -26.48 -7.68
CA GLU A 26 -3.13 -26.76 -9.04
C GLU A 26 -3.24 -25.51 -9.93
N GLY A 27 -2.51 -25.52 -11.02
CA GLY A 27 -2.52 -24.42 -11.96
C GLY A 27 -1.82 -24.73 -13.27
N GLY A 28 -2.02 -23.85 -14.25
CA GLY A 28 -1.40 -23.93 -15.57
C GLY A 28 -0.17 -23.03 -15.70
N LYS A 29 0.70 -23.37 -16.65
CA LYS A 29 1.83 -22.54 -17.06
C LYS A 29 1.38 -21.60 -18.19
N VAL A 30 1.61 -20.30 -18.01
CA VAL A 30 1.40 -19.28 -19.05
C VAL A 30 2.71 -18.55 -19.28
N GLY A 31 3.36 -18.80 -20.39
CA GLY A 31 4.73 -18.32 -20.64
C GLY A 31 5.73 -18.93 -19.67
N THR A 32 6.41 -18.10 -18.89
CA THR A 32 7.36 -18.52 -17.85
C THR A 32 6.73 -18.65 -16.46
N LEU A 33 5.42 -18.33 -16.30
CA LEU A 33 4.73 -18.28 -15.02
C LEU A 33 3.77 -19.48 -14.87
N TYR A 34 3.71 -20.01 -13.64
CA TYR A 34 2.70 -20.99 -13.24
C TYR A 34 1.59 -20.23 -12.49
N LEU A 35 0.40 -20.15 -13.09
CA LEU A 35 -0.76 -19.47 -12.50
C LEU A 35 -1.61 -20.48 -11.73
N CYS A 36 -2.14 -20.08 -10.58
CA CYS A 36 -3.14 -20.85 -9.84
C CYS A 36 -4.49 -20.78 -10.56
N ASN A 37 -4.99 -21.91 -11.01
CA ASN A 37 -6.38 -22.03 -11.43
C ASN A 37 -7.22 -22.20 -10.16
N GLY A 38 -7.88 -21.12 -9.74
CA GLY A 38 -8.79 -21.01 -8.60
C GLY A 38 -8.87 -22.22 -7.67
N ILE A 39 -8.09 -22.21 -6.59
CA ILE A 39 -8.11 -23.31 -5.65
C ILE A 39 -9.26 -23.09 -4.68
N SER A 40 -10.14 -24.06 -4.67
CA SER A 40 -11.07 -24.30 -3.57
C SER A 40 -10.28 -24.79 -2.35
N ILE A 41 -9.56 -23.93 -1.65
CA ILE A 41 -9.10 -24.24 -0.33
C ILE A 41 -10.22 -23.80 0.60
N TYR A 42 -10.82 -24.73 1.34
CA TYR A 42 -11.86 -24.45 2.34
C TYR A 42 -11.47 -23.24 3.18
N VAL A 43 -12.16 -22.14 2.97
CA VAL A 43 -12.23 -21.07 3.95
C VAL A 43 -13.24 -21.56 4.96
N ASN A 44 -12.78 -21.92 6.14
CA ASN A 44 -13.55 -21.49 7.26
C ASN A 44 -13.54 -19.95 7.14
N ALA A 45 -14.55 -19.39 6.46
CA ALA A 45 -15.01 -18.09 6.82
C ALA A 45 -15.32 -18.28 8.30
N LEU A 46 -14.37 -17.91 9.15
CA LEU A 46 -14.70 -17.47 10.47
C LEU A 46 -15.69 -16.34 10.20
N THR A 47 -16.96 -16.67 10.26
CA THR A 47 -18.01 -15.77 10.68
C THR A 47 -17.65 -15.44 12.12
N SER A 48 -16.48 -14.82 12.34
CA SER A 48 -16.24 -14.06 13.54
C SER A 48 -17.28 -12.96 13.43
N THR A 49 -18.35 -13.11 14.18
CA THR A 49 -19.25 -12.04 14.57
C THR A 49 -18.36 -10.82 14.75
N GLY A 50 -18.63 -9.71 14.10
CA GLY A 50 -17.77 -8.55 13.90
C GLY A 50 -17.19 -7.86 15.14
N GLU A 51 -16.99 -8.57 16.22
CA GLU A 51 -16.57 -8.15 17.55
C GLU A 51 -15.04 -8.28 17.78
N ASP A 52 -14.28 -8.89 16.85
CA ASP A 52 -12.87 -9.18 17.08
C ASP A 52 -11.97 -8.00 16.66
N THR A 53 -11.29 -7.40 17.63
CA THR A 53 -10.25 -6.39 17.46
C THR A 53 -9.17 -6.85 16.48
N THR A 54 -8.77 -8.12 16.54
CA THR A 54 -7.74 -8.71 15.68
C THR A 54 -8.17 -8.71 14.22
N LEU A 55 -9.44 -9.01 13.93
CA LEU A 55 -9.99 -8.99 12.58
C LEU A 55 -9.92 -7.58 11.96
N TRP A 56 -10.32 -6.55 12.73
CA TRP A 56 -10.21 -5.17 12.27
C TRP A 56 -8.77 -4.70 12.14
N HIS A 57 -7.87 -5.14 13.02
CA HIS A 57 -6.44 -4.90 12.88
C HIS A 57 -5.90 -5.41 11.53
N HIS A 58 -6.29 -6.61 11.12
CA HIS A 58 -5.90 -7.19 9.84
C HIS A 58 -6.57 -6.50 8.64
N ARG A 59 -7.87 -6.19 8.73
CA ARG A 59 -8.61 -5.48 7.67
C ARG A 59 -8.05 -4.09 7.38
N LEU A 60 -7.53 -3.42 8.42
CA LEU A 60 -6.94 -2.09 8.34
C LEU A 60 -5.42 -2.10 8.04
N GLY A 61 -4.87 -3.25 7.64
CA GLY A 61 -3.46 -3.39 7.29
C GLY A 61 -2.54 -3.14 8.48
N HIS A 62 -2.80 -3.82 9.58
CA HIS A 62 -2.02 -3.79 10.82
C HIS A 62 -1.89 -2.37 11.43
N VAL A 63 -2.97 -1.59 11.40
CA VAL A 63 -3.02 -0.30 12.07
C VAL A 63 -2.82 -0.49 13.59
N ASN A 64 -2.18 0.47 14.24
CA ASN A 64 -1.95 0.38 15.69
C ASN A 64 -3.24 0.58 16.49
N GLU A 65 -3.22 0.16 17.76
CA GLU A 65 -4.35 0.24 18.68
C GLU A 65 -4.94 1.67 18.77
N LYS A 66 -4.08 2.68 18.90
CA LYS A 66 -4.52 4.09 18.95
C LYS A 66 -5.30 4.51 17.70
N GLY A 67 -4.88 4.05 16.53
CA GLY A 67 -5.62 4.29 15.28
C GLY A 67 -6.98 3.58 15.26
N MET A 68 -7.05 2.36 15.80
CA MET A 68 -8.32 1.64 15.95
C MET A 68 -9.26 2.30 16.95
N GLN A 69 -8.74 2.79 18.08
CA GLN A 69 -9.53 3.54 19.08
C GLN A 69 -10.16 4.80 18.46
N ILE A 70 -9.42 5.55 17.61
CA ILE A 70 -9.96 6.72 16.90
C ILE A 70 -11.10 6.32 15.94
N LEU A 71 -10.94 5.22 15.19
CA LEU A 71 -12.00 4.75 14.29
C LEU A 71 -13.22 4.22 15.05
N HIS A 72 -12.99 3.51 16.15
CA HIS A 72 -14.04 3.00 17.02
C HIS A 72 -14.85 4.15 17.66
N SER A 73 -14.19 5.18 18.21
CA SER A 73 -14.87 6.34 18.81
C SER A 73 -15.75 7.12 17.81
N ARG A 74 -15.49 6.94 16.52
CA ARG A 74 -16.30 7.52 15.42
C ARG A 74 -17.38 6.57 14.89
N ASN A 75 -17.59 5.42 15.51
CA ASN A 75 -18.52 4.35 15.08
C ASN A 75 -18.27 3.87 13.63
N LEU A 76 -17.01 3.86 13.19
CA LEU A 76 -16.62 3.45 11.84
C LEU A 76 -16.29 1.96 11.71
N LEU A 77 -16.23 1.23 12.83
CA LEU A 77 -15.90 -0.20 12.89
C LEU A 77 -17.15 -1.00 13.32
N PRO A 78 -18.01 -1.41 12.38
CA PRO A 78 -19.25 -2.11 12.69
C PRO A 78 -19.00 -3.40 13.47
N GLY A 79 -19.75 -3.61 14.55
CA GLY A 79 -19.70 -4.81 15.39
C GLY A 79 -18.53 -4.85 16.37
N LEU A 80 -17.62 -3.89 16.39
CA LEU A 80 -16.54 -3.81 17.38
C LEU A 80 -17.06 -3.11 18.64
N LYS A 81 -17.13 -3.82 19.78
CA LYS A 81 -17.60 -3.26 21.05
C LYS A 81 -16.53 -2.50 21.81
N HIS A 82 -15.30 -2.99 21.77
CA HIS A 82 -14.14 -2.37 22.41
C HIS A 82 -12.88 -2.68 21.64
N VAL A 83 -11.83 -1.89 21.83
CA VAL A 83 -10.52 -2.10 21.22
C VAL A 83 -9.58 -2.67 22.28
N ASP A 84 -9.19 -3.94 22.10
CA ASP A 84 -8.17 -4.64 22.89
C ASP A 84 -7.26 -5.38 21.92
N LEU A 85 -6.15 -4.76 21.55
CA LEU A 85 -5.20 -5.33 20.61
C LEU A 85 -4.11 -6.11 21.35
N LYS A 86 -4.22 -7.43 21.35
CA LYS A 86 -3.20 -8.34 21.89
C LYS A 86 -1.90 -8.27 21.08
N PHE A 87 -0.84 -8.77 21.68
CA PHE A 87 0.46 -8.92 21.04
C PHE A 87 0.34 -9.71 19.71
N TYR A 88 0.91 -9.15 18.63
CA TYR A 88 0.88 -9.77 17.31
C TYR A 88 2.30 -9.86 16.73
N GLU A 89 2.84 -11.07 16.61
CA GLU A 89 4.23 -11.33 16.22
C GLU A 89 4.62 -10.68 14.90
N ASN A 90 3.78 -10.79 13.86
CA ASN A 90 4.07 -10.20 12.55
C ASN A 90 4.22 -8.67 12.60
N CYS A 91 3.53 -8.01 13.54
CA CYS A 91 3.71 -6.58 13.77
C CYS A 91 5.04 -6.27 14.43
N VAL A 92 5.53 -7.14 15.30
CA VAL A 92 6.85 -6.98 15.94
C VAL A 92 7.97 -7.18 14.92
N TYR A 93 7.92 -8.27 14.17
CA TYR A 93 8.90 -8.55 13.12
C TYR A 93 8.84 -7.55 11.96
N GLY A 94 7.66 -7.00 11.69
CA GLY A 94 7.45 -6.01 10.60
C GLY A 94 7.86 -4.59 10.96
N LYS A 95 7.87 -4.21 12.24
CA LYS A 95 8.09 -2.83 12.70
C LYS A 95 9.44 -2.69 13.40
N HIS A 96 10.35 -1.88 12.81
CA HIS A 96 11.61 -1.55 13.48
C HIS A 96 11.42 -0.48 14.58
N LYS A 97 12.28 -0.50 15.61
CA LYS A 97 12.28 0.52 16.68
C LYS A 97 12.39 1.93 16.11
N ARG A 98 11.53 2.83 16.56
CA ARG A 98 11.53 4.24 16.17
C ARG A 98 12.55 5.03 16.98
N VAL A 99 13.37 5.82 16.29
CA VAL A 99 14.04 6.98 16.87
C VAL A 99 13.05 8.16 16.85
N ARG A 100 12.82 8.79 18.01
CA ARG A 100 11.97 10.00 18.10
C ARG A 100 12.82 11.22 17.78
N PHE A 101 12.51 11.92 16.71
CA PHE A 101 13.05 13.25 16.43
C PHE A 101 12.12 14.32 17.02
N LEU A 102 12.72 15.40 17.55
CA LEU A 102 11.98 16.56 18.06
C LEU A 102 11.15 17.21 16.95
N LYS A 103 9.90 17.51 17.25
CA LYS A 103 8.98 18.19 16.33
C LYS A 103 9.30 19.68 16.29
N VAL A 104 10.04 20.16 15.30
CA VAL A 104 9.93 21.53 14.83
C VAL A 104 9.06 21.48 13.58
N GLY A 105 7.76 21.73 13.73
CA GLY A 105 6.82 21.63 12.62
C GLY A 105 6.78 22.90 11.81
N LYS A 106 7.07 22.84 10.50
CA LYS A 106 6.57 23.87 9.57
C LYS A 106 5.04 23.81 9.54
N GLU A 107 4.37 24.96 9.47
CA GLU A 107 2.92 24.99 9.32
C GLU A 107 2.48 24.23 8.08
N LYS A 108 1.44 23.43 8.27
CA LYS A 108 0.84 22.63 7.22
C LYS A 108 0.08 23.52 6.24
N LYS A 109 0.17 23.28 4.95
CA LYS A 109 -0.63 23.98 3.94
C LYS A 109 -2.11 23.69 4.14
N SER A 110 -2.96 24.66 3.84
CA SER A 110 -4.41 24.56 4.02
C SER A 110 -5.15 24.00 2.80
N GLY A 111 -4.61 24.26 1.59
CA GLY A 111 -5.26 23.88 0.34
C GLY A 111 -4.68 22.62 -0.31
N LYS A 112 -5.57 21.85 -0.96
CA LYS A 112 -5.17 20.68 -1.78
C LYS A 112 -4.27 21.15 -2.92
N LEU A 113 -3.22 20.37 -3.21
CA LEU A 113 -2.23 20.59 -4.27
C LEU A 113 -1.40 21.89 -4.13
N GLU A 114 -1.47 22.55 -2.97
CA GLU A 114 -0.57 23.69 -2.69
C GLU A 114 0.87 23.25 -2.48
N LEU A 115 1.05 22.07 -1.89
CA LEU A 115 2.34 21.42 -1.71
C LEU A 115 2.14 19.90 -1.76
N VAL A 116 2.91 19.25 -2.62
CA VAL A 116 3.02 17.79 -2.69
C VAL A 116 4.45 17.40 -2.36
N HIS A 117 4.61 16.46 -1.42
CA HIS A 117 5.91 15.85 -1.12
C HIS A 117 6.08 14.61 -1.99
N THR A 118 7.29 14.38 -2.46
CA THR A 118 7.63 13.18 -3.22
C THR A 118 8.94 12.58 -2.77
N ASP A 119 9.06 11.27 -2.93
CA ASP A 119 10.29 10.52 -2.64
C ASP A 119 10.27 9.20 -3.38
N VAL A 120 11.45 8.70 -3.73
CA VAL A 120 11.64 7.42 -4.42
C VAL A 120 12.26 6.41 -3.47
N TRP A 121 11.58 5.30 -3.28
CA TRP A 121 12.09 4.19 -2.52
C TRP A 121 12.63 3.08 -3.44
N GLY A 122 13.76 2.50 -3.07
CA GLY A 122 14.38 1.37 -3.77
C GLY A 122 15.89 1.58 -3.97
N PRO A 123 16.58 0.64 -4.64
CA PRO A 123 16.01 -0.53 -5.27
C PRO A 123 15.53 -1.58 -4.27
N ALA A 124 14.47 -2.30 -4.61
CA ALA A 124 14.02 -3.46 -3.86
C ALA A 124 15.04 -4.61 -3.97
N GLN A 125 15.15 -5.44 -2.93
CA GLN A 125 16.05 -6.61 -2.94
C GLN A 125 15.74 -7.61 -4.07
N VAL A 126 14.47 -7.71 -4.45
CA VAL A 126 13.99 -8.52 -5.58
C VAL A 126 13.00 -7.71 -6.39
N SER A 127 13.03 -7.87 -7.70
CA SER A 127 12.01 -7.27 -8.56
C SER A 127 10.62 -7.83 -8.25
N SER A 128 9.59 -6.99 -8.37
CA SER A 128 8.21 -7.43 -8.21
C SER A 128 7.79 -8.38 -9.33
N LEU A 129 6.64 -9.02 -9.20
CA LEU A 129 6.07 -9.84 -10.28
C LEU A 129 5.87 -9.05 -11.57
N GLY A 130 5.56 -7.75 -11.48
CA GLY A 130 5.45 -6.83 -12.62
C GLY A 130 6.78 -6.28 -13.11
N GLY A 131 7.92 -6.70 -12.53
CA GLY A 131 9.26 -6.26 -12.90
C GLY A 131 9.66 -4.89 -12.34
N SER A 132 8.92 -4.34 -11.37
CA SER A 132 9.29 -3.09 -10.71
C SER A 132 10.41 -3.32 -9.69
N SER A 133 11.33 -2.36 -9.58
CA SER A 133 12.41 -2.35 -8.59
C SER A 133 12.33 -1.15 -7.65
N TYR A 134 11.50 -0.18 -7.94
CA TYR A 134 11.30 1.05 -7.17
C TYR A 134 9.83 1.37 -7.04
N TYR A 135 9.50 2.28 -6.12
CA TYR A 135 8.25 3.03 -6.19
C TYR A 135 8.48 4.50 -5.87
N VAL A 136 7.65 5.35 -6.42
CA VAL A 136 7.58 6.78 -6.09
C VAL A 136 6.29 7.07 -5.34
N THR A 137 6.39 7.88 -4.29
CA THR A 137 5.25 8.38 -3.54
C THR A 137 5.02 9.86 -3.82
N PHE A 138 3.74 10.25 -3.88
CA PHE A 138 3.31 11.65 -3.86
C PHE A 138 2.34 11.83 -2.71
N ILE A 139 2.53 12.87 -1.89
CA ILE A 139 1.78 13.09 -0.64
C ILE A 139 1.32 14.53 -0.61
N ASP A 140 0.03 14.76 -0.68
CA ASP A 140 -0.55 16.09 -0.50
C ASP A 140 -0.38 16.57 0.94
N ASP A 141 0.20 17.74 1.14
CA ASP A 141 0.52 18.26 2.48
C ASP A 141 -0.74 18.58 3.28
N ALA A 142 -1.77 19.12 2.64
CA ALA A 142 -3.02 19.52 3.28
C ALA A 142 -3.82 18.33 3.79
N THR A 143 -4.03 17.32 2.95
CA THR A 143 -4.95 16.21 3.23
C THR A 143 -4.24 14.92 3.64
N ARG A 144 -2.92 14.87 3.51
CA ARG A 144 -2.11 13.64 3.67
C ARG A 144 -2.53 12.52 2.71
N LYS A 145 -3.30 12.83 1.68
CA LYS A 145 -3.62 11.89 0.60
C LYS A 145 -2.31 11.45 -0.05
N THR A 146 -2.13 10.15 -0.14
CA THR A 146 -0.92 9.52 -0.67
C THR A 146 -1.25 8.75 -1.94
N TRP A 147 -0.44 8.92 -2.96
CA TRP A 147 -0.41 8.08 -4.17
C TRP A 147 0.91 7.36 -4.23
N ILE A 148 0.91 6.19 -4.81
CA ILE A 148 2.10 5.37 -5.03
C ILE A 148 2.09 4.82 -6.45
N TYR A 149 3.27 4.76 -7.05
CA TYR A 149 3.46 4.19 -8.39
C TYR A 149 4.70 3.33 -8.38
N CYS A 150 4.54 2.04 -8.69
CA CYS A 150 5.65 1.10 -8.83
C CYS A 150 6.29 1.28 -10.21
N ILE A 151 7.61 1.44 -10.27
CA ILE A 151 8.38 1.74 -11.46
C ILE A 151 9.57 0.78 -11.60
N ARG A 152 10.04 0.57 -12.82
CA ARG A 152 11.20 -0.29 -13.10
C ARG A 152 12.51 0.42 -12.83
N ASN A 153 12.63 1.65 -13.33
CA ASN A 153 13.84 2.46 -13.26
C ASN A 153 13.56 3.81 -12.60
N LYS A 154 14.56 4.41 -11.99
CA LYS A 154 14.44 5.78 -11.46
C LYS A 154 14.17 6.82 -12.55
N SER A 155 14.61 6.57 -13.79
CA SER A 155 14.31 7.42 -14.96
C SER A 155 12.80 7.54 -15.24
N ASP A 156 12.00 6.59 -14.81
CA ASP A 156 10.55 6.58 -15.07
C ASP A 156 9.78 7.56 -14.17
N VAL A 157 10.46 8.20 -13.19
CA VAL A 157 9.86 9.12 -12.21
C VAL A 157 9.21 10.32 -12.91
N PHE A 158 9.87 10.90 -13.91
CA PHE A 158 9.37 12.09 -14.61
C PHE A 158 8.05 11.82 -15.35
N ASP A 159 7.98 10.75 -16.11
CA ASP A 159 6.75 10.37 -16.83
C ASP A 159 5.63 9.95 -15.88
N THR A 160 5.99 9.29 -14.78
CA THR A 160 5.05 8.92 -13.71
C THR A 160 4.47 10.17 -13.03
N PHE A 161 5.32 11.17 -12.75
CA PHE A 161 4.90 12.45 -12.20
C PHE A 161 3.92 13.17 -13.12
N LYS A 162 4.22 13.29 -14.42
CA LYS A 162 3.32 13.93 -15.40
C LYS A 162 1.95 13.28 -15.43
N LYS A 163 1.91 11.94 -15.52
CA LYS A 163 0.65 11.17 -15.51
C LYS A 163 -0.12 11.36 -14.21
N GLY A 164 0.54 11.24 -13.07
CA GLY A 164 -0.07 11.43 -11.76
C GLY A 164 -0.61 12.84 -11.56
N LYS A 165 0.18 13.87 -11.93
CA LYS A 165 -0.23 15.29 -11.88
C LYS A 165 -1.52 15.51 -12.69
N THR A 166 -1.55 15.08 -13.94
CA THR A 166 -2.72 15.25 -14.82
C THR A 166 -3.97 14.61 -14.21
N LEU A 167 -3.85 13.40 -13.64
CA LEU A 167 -4.98 12.71 -13.00
C LEU A 167 -5.53 13.48 -11.79
N VAL A 168 -4.65 13.94 -10.89
CA VAL A 168 -5.11 14.63 -9.66
C VAL A 168 -5.62 16.04 -9.93
N GLU A 169 -5.06 16.73 -10.92
CA GLU A 169 -5.56 18.05 -11.35
C GLU A 169 -6.94 17.93 -11.98
N ASN A 170 -7.18 16.93 -12.83
CA ASN A 170 -8.49 16.64 -13.40
C ASN A 170 -9.52 16.23 -12.34
N GLU A 171 -9.10 15.45 -11.31
CA GLU A 171 -9.98 15.03 -10.20
C GLU A 171 -10.41 16.22 -9.33
N THR A 172 -9.55 17.21 -9.16
CA THR A 172 -9.75 18.29 -8.18
C THR A 172 -10.08 19.65 -8.79
N GLU A 173 -9.92 19.80 -10.11
CA GLU A 173 -9.98 21.07 -10.83
C GLU A 173 -8.98 22.12 -10.29
N LYS A 174 -7.92 21.65 -9.60
CA LYS A 174 -6.88 22.47 -9.01
C LYS A 174 -5.53 22.15 -9.65
N ARG A 175 -4.69 23.18 -9.78
CA ARG A 175 -3.31 23.01 -10.25
C ARG A 175 -2.35 22.74 -9.10
N LEU A 176 -1.35 21.89 -9.33
CA LEU A 176 -0.23 21.68 -8.44
C LEU A 176 0.63 22.95 -8.39
N LYS A 177 0.78 23.56 -7.19
CA LYS A 177 1.56 24.80 -7.03
C LYS A 177 3.01 24.53 -6.67
N CYS A 178 3.27 23.53 -5.83
CA CYS A 178 4.61 23.26 -5.33
C CYS A 178 4.87 21.76 -5.21
N LEU A 179 6.04 21.33 -5.67
CA LEU A 179 6.56 19.98 -5.47
C LEU A 179 7.81 20.04 -4.59
N ARG A 180 7.80 19.30 -3.48
CA ARG A 180 8.97 19.14 -2.59
C ARG A 180 9.56 17.75 -2.77
N SER A 181 10.83 17.70 -3.19
CA SER A 181 11.61 16.48 -3.30
C SER A 181 12.95 16.62 -2.58
N ASP A 182 13.64 15.51 -2.40
CA ASP A 182 15.08 15.54 -2.11
C ASP A 182 15.87 16.02 -3.34
N ASN A 183 17.21 16.00 -3.22
CA ASN A 183 18.13 16.33 -4.33
C ASN A 183 18.52 15.08 -5.14
N GLY A 184 17.69 14.04 -5.17
CA GLY A 184 17.92 12.86 -5.98
C GLY A 184 18.11 13.21 -7.46
N GLY A 185 19.04 12.51 -8.12
CA GLY A 185 19.35 12.76 -9.54
C GLY A 185 18.14 12.62 -10.45
N GLU A 186 17.18 11.80 -10.07
CA GLU A 186 15.89 11.59 -10.76
C GLU A 186 15.03 12.84 -10.86
N TYR A 187 15.18 13.79 -9.92
CA TYR A 187 14.48 15.07 -9.91
C TYR A 187 15.32 16.23 -10.47
N CYS A 188 16.61 16.00 -10.80
CA CYS A 188 17.55 17.04 -11.22
C CYS A 188 17.82 17.02 -12.73
N ILE A 189 16.97 16.39 -13.51
CA ILE A 189 17.09 16.37 -14.98
C ILE A 189 16.52 17.64 -15.61
N LYS A 190 17.09 18.07 -16.74
CA LYS A 190 16.69 19.31 -17.44
C LYS A 190 15.21 19.31 -17.86
N GLU A 191 14.68 18.15 -18.16
CA GLU A 191 13.27 17.96 -18.55
C GLU A 191 12.33 18.32 -17.40
N PHE A 192 12.68 17.99 -16.14
CA PHE A 192 11.92 18.40 -14.98
C PHE A 192 11.94 19.91 -14.79
N ASP A 193 13.12 20.55 -14.89
CA ASP A 193 13.25 22.01 -14.70
C ASP A 193 12.44 22.77 -15.77
N ARG A 194 12.47 22.30 -17.03
CA ARG A 194 11.64 22.86 -18.10
C ARG A 194 10.16 22.70 -17.79
N TYR A 195 9.74 21.51 -17.41
CA TYR A 195 8.34 21.19 -17.12
C TYR A 195 7.80 22.01 -15.95
N TYR A 196 8.61 22.22 -14.89
CA TYR A 196 8.22 23.09 -13.77
C TYR A 196 7.96 24.52 -14.25
N SER A 197 8.84 25.06 -15.07
CA SER A 197 8.70 26.43 -15.61
C SER A 197 7.46 26.55 -16.51
N GLU A 198 7.23 25.60 -17.41
CA GLU A 198 6.08 25.58 -18.32
C GLU A 198 4.73 25.42 -17.60
N ASN A 199 4.71 24.76 -16.44
CA ASN A 199 3.49 24.50 -15.68
C ASN A 199 3.36 25.38 -14.43
N GLU A 200 4.22 26.37 -14.23
CA GLU A 200 4.24 27.28 -13.07
C GLU A 200 4.32 26.55 -11.73
N ILE A 201 5.05 25.42 -11.68
CA ILE A 201 5.23 24.64 -10.48
C ILE A 201 6.47 25.10 -9.73
N HIS A 202 6.31 25.57 -8.49
CA HIS A 202 7.44 25.89 -7.64
C HIS A 202 8.11 24.59 -7.15
N ARG A 203 9.45 24.52 -7.30
CA ARG A 203 10.23 23.41 -6.77
C ARG A 203 10.87 23.79 -5.45
N GLU A 204 10.51 23.06 -4.39
CA GLU A 204 11.23 23.13 -3.12
C GLU A 204 12.22 21.96 -3.01
N LYS A 205 13.52 22.28 -3.07
CA LYS A 205 14.59 21.29 -2.78
C LYS A 205 14.87 21.27 -1.29
N THR A 206 15.01 20.10 -0.71
CA THR A 206 15.48 19.97 0.68
C THR A 206 16.98 20.20 0.73
N VAL A 207 17.43 21.03 1.68
CA VAL A 207 18.86 21.32 1.85
C VAL A 207 19.54 20.09 2.48
N PRO A 208 20.71 19.63 1.96
CA PRO A 208 21.49 18.57 2.61
C PRO A 208 21.95 19.08 4.01
N GLY A 209 21.52 18.40 5.06
CA GLY A 209 21.95 18.73 6.43
C GLY A 209 20.88 18.56 7.50
N PRO A 210 19.79 19.34 7.53
CA PRO A 210 18.73 19.05 8.49
C PRO A 210 17.82 17.93 7.97
N PRO A 211 17.72 16.78 8.67
CA PRO A 211 16.85 15.64 8.24
C PRO A 211 15.36 15.96 8.26
N GLN A 212 14.99 17.21 8.48
CA GLN A 212 13.61 17.63 8.76
C GLN A 212 12.82 18.04 7.50
N GLU A 213 13.46 18.35 6.38
CA GLU A 213 12.79 18.94 5.23
C GLU A 213 12.06 17.91 4.34
N ASN A 214 12.60 16.69 4.16
CA ASN A 214 11.91 15.58 3.47
C ASN A 214 11.22 14.60 4.43
N GLY A 215 11.18 14.92 5.71
CA GLY A 215 10.68 14.02 6.77
C GLY A 215 9.24 13.56 6.62
N VAL A 216 8.42 14.19 5.77
CA VAL A 216 7.04 13.76 5.49
C VAL A 216 7.05 12.52 4.61
N SER A 217 7.73 12.55 3.47
CA SER A 217 7.81 11.44 2.53
C SER A 217 8.65 10.29 3.08
N GLU A 218 9.79 10.56 3.69
CA GLU A 218 10.61 9.52 4.34
C GLU A 218 9.84 8.77 5.44
N LYS A 219 9.13 9.51 6.30
CA LYS A 219 8.28 8.90 7.34
C LYS A 219 7.15 8.08 6.74
N MET A 220 6.55 8.56 5.64
CA MET A 220 5.51 7.83 4.94
C MET A 220 6.07 6.55 4.31
N ASN A 221 7.19 6.61 3.61
CA ASN A 221 7.84 5.44 3.01
C ASN A 221 8.19 4.39 4.07
N ARG A 222 8.70 4.81 5.22
CA ARG A 222 8.93 3.92 6.37
C ARG A 222 7.63 3.25 6.82
N THR A 223 6.55 4.02 6.98
CA THR A 223 5.24 3.49 7.41
C THR A 223 4.68 2.50 6.38
N ILE A 224 4.81 2.81 5.08
CA ILE A 224 4.40 1.92 3.99
C ILE A 224 5.15 0.59 4.10
N MET A 225 6.49 0.63 4.20
CA MET A 225 7.32 -0.57 4.26
C MET A 225 7.09 -1.41 5.52
N GLU A 226 6.90 -0.78 6.69
CA GLU A 226 6.59 -1.48 7.92
C GLU A 226 5.25 -2.25 7.80
N ARG A 227 4.20 -1.58 7.30
CA ARG A 227 2.90 -2.22 7.08
C ARG A 227 2.93 -3.27 5.98
N ALA A 228 3.62 -3.00 4.88
CA ALA A 228 3.77 -3.95 3.78
C ALA A 228 4.45 -5.24 4.26
N ARG A 229 5.49 -5.12 5.08
CA ARG A 229 6.16 -6.27 5.68
C ARG A 229 5.21 -7.07 6.58
N CYS A 230 4.46 -6.40 7.47
CA CYS A 230 3.47 -7.07 8.32
C CYS A 230 2.40 -7.81 7.51
N MET A 231 1.82 -7.12 6.51
CA MET A 231 0.77 -7.70 5.67
C MET A 231 1.27 -8.87 4.83
N ARG A 232 2.47 -8.75 4.25
CA ARG A 232 3.08 -9.82 3.47
C ARG A 232 3.36 -11.06 4.33
N LEU A 233 3.93 -10.87 5.51
CA LEU A 233 4.20 -11.96 6.46
C LEU A 233 2.90 -12.63 6.92
N HIS A 234 1.88 -11.85 7.25
CA HIS A 234 0.57 -12.37 7.62
C HIS A 234 -0.06 -13.21 6.50
N ALA A 235 0.04 -12.75 5.26
CA ALA A 235 -0.49 -13.45 4.09
C ALA A 235 0.38 -14.63 3.61
N GLY A 236 1.56 -14.83 4.18
CA GLY A 236 2.50 -15.88 3.76
C GLY A 236 3.04 -15.70 2.33
N LEU A 237 3.08 -14.46 1.81
CA LEU A 237 3.48 -14.17 0.44
C LEU A 237 5.00 -14.02 0.32
N SER A 238 5.55 -14.41 -0.85
CA SER A 238 6.96 -14.23 -1.18
C SER A 238 7.33 -12.74 -1.34
N LEU A 239 8.64 -12.44 -1.33
CA LEU A 239 9.14 -11.07 -1.46
C LEU A 239 8.70 -10.40 -2.76
N GLN A 240 8.52 -11.14 -3.86
CA GLN A 240 8.13 -10.59 -5.16
C GLN A 240 6.76 -9.90 -5.19
N PHE A 241 5.90 -10.16 -4.19
CA PHE A 241 4.60 -9.50 -4.05
C PHE A 241 4.67 -8.12 -3.39
N TRP A 242 5.87 -7.58 -3.13
CA TRP A 242 6.01 -6.32 -2.43
C TRP A 242 5.26 -5.16 -3.09
N ALA A 243 5.24 -5.10 -4.42
CA ALA A 243 4.58 -4.02 -5.16
C ALA A 243 3.06 -4.05 -4.95
N ASP A 244 2.43 -5.22 -5.06
CA ASP A 244 1.00 -5.40 -4.82
C ASP A 244 0.63 -5.05 -3.37
N VAL A 245 1.50 -5.44 -2.43
CA VAL A 245 1.28 -5.16 -1.02
C VAL A 245 1.38 -3.66 -0.72
N VAL A 246 2.35 -2.94 -1.26
CA VAL A 246 2.49 -1.49 -1.00
C VAL A 246 1.32 -0.69 -1.59
N ASP A 247 0.77 -1.09 -2.73
CA ASP A 247 -0.44 -0.48 -3.29
C ASP A 247 -1.63 -0.61 -2.33
N ILE A 248 -1.86 -1.82 -1.80
CA ILE A 248 -2.92 -2.05 -0.81
C ILE A 248 -2.64 -1.31 0.50
N VAL A 249 -1.39 -1.25 0.94
CA VAL A 249 -1.01 -0.47 2.12
C VAL A 249 -1.37 1.00 1.96
N VAL A 250 -1.05 1.61 0.83
CA VAL A 250 -1.38 3.02 0.58
C VAL A 250 -2.90 3.23 0.46
N TYR A 251 -3.61 2.28 -0.16
CA TYR A 251 -5.08 2.27 -0.13
C TYR A 251 -5.65 2.32 1.29
N LEU A 252 -5.07 1.53 2.22
CA LEU A 252 -5.49 1.46 3.63
C LEU A 252 -5.00 2.67 4.45
N ILE A 253 -3.79 3.20 4.19
CA ILE A 253 -3.28 4.44 4.80
C ILE A 253 -4.22 5.60 4.51
N ASN A 254 -4.68 5.74 3.27
CA ASN A 254 -5.62 6.78 2.89
C ASN A 254 -6.99 6.66 3.59
N ARG A 255 -7.32 5.48 4.11
CA ARG A 255 -8.58 5.19 4.83
C ARG A 255 -8.39 5.05 6.34
N GLY A 256 -7.18 5.10 6.82
CA GLY A 256 -6.87 5.09 8.25
C GLY A 256 -6.71 6.49 8.82
N PRO A 257 -6.76 6.63 10.16
CA PRO A 257 -6.54 7.92 10.80
C PRO A 257 -5.08 8.35 10.69
N SER A 258 -4.88 9.62 10.40
CA SER A 258 -3.57 10.25 10.30
C SER A 258 -3.31 11.14 11.50
N SER A 259 -2.19 10.94 12.20
CA SER A 259 -1.77 11.80 13.32
C SER A 259 -1.51 13.25 12.87
N SER A 260 -1.14 13.45 11.61
CA SER A 260 -0.94 14.79 11.03
C SER A 260 -2.25 15.49 10.68
N LEU A 261 -3.38 14.80 10.78
CA LEU A 261 -4.74 15.34 10.61
C LEU A 261 -5.53 15.28 11.92
N ASP A 262 -4.86 15.22 13.07
CA ASP A 262 -5.47 15.08 14.38
C ASP A 262 -6.48 13.90 14.43
N GLY A 263 -6.09 12.79 13.80
CA GLY A 263 -6.93 11.60 13.63
C GLY A 263 -7.92 11.68 12.48
N GLY A 264 -7.87 12.72 11.64
CA GLY A 264 -8.64 12.79 10.39
C GLY A 264 -8.20 11.72 9.39
N ILE A 265 -9.08 11.40 8.45
CA ILE A 265 -8.88 10.37 7.44
C ILE A 265 -8.49 11.04 6.11
N PRO A 266 -7.31 10.73 5.53
CA PRO A 266 -6.83 11.39 4.31
C PRO A 266 -7.82 11.34 3.15
N LYS A 267 -8.49 10.22 2.92
CA LYS A 267 -9.50 10.10 1.88
C LYS A 267 -10.70 11.01 2.11
N GLU A 268 -11.15 11.16 3.35
CA GLU A 268 -12.26 12.06 3.69
C GLU A 268 -11.85 13.52 3.50
N ALA A 269 -10.65 13.90 3.95
CA ALA A 269 -10.10 15.24 3.74
C ALA A 269 -9.94 15.57 2.24
N TRP A 270 -9.59 14.55 1.43
CA TRP A 270 -9.45 14.70 -0.02
C TRP A 270 -10.79 14.79 -0.75
N THR A 271 -11.73 13.89 -0.46
CA THR A 271 -12.99 13.77 -1.23
C THR A 271 -14.16 14.53 -0.63
N GLY A 272 -14.10 14.92 0.65
CA GLY A 272 -15.24 15.44 1.41
C GLY A 272 -16.28 14.37 1.78
N LYS A 273 -16.08 13.12 1.39
CA LYS A 273 -17.05 12.02 1.59
C LYS A 273 -16.55 11.07 2.68
N LYS A 274 -17.44 10.58 3.53
CA LYS A 274 -17.14 9.58 4.55
C LYS A 274 -16.68 8.26 3.93
N VAL A 275 -15.72 7.61 4.57
CA VAL A 275 -15.22 6.30 4.15
C VAL A 275 -16.13 5.20 4.67
N ASN A 276 -16.52 4.28 3.79
CA ASN A 276 -17.21 3.06 4.15
C ASN A 276 -16.18 1.94 4.35
N TYR A 277 -16.26 1.21 5.46
CA TYR A 277 -15.36 0.11 5.82
C TYR A 277 -16.01 -1.27 5.69
N SER A 278 -17.31 -1.36 5.42
CA SER A 278 -18.07 -2.61 5.42
C SER A 278 -17.55 -3.63 4.41
N PHE A 279 -16.94 -3.17 3.32
CA PHE A 279 -16.40 -4.02 2.26
C PHE A 279 -14.93 -4.43 2.46
N LEU A 280 -14.25 -3.91 3.50
CA LEU A 280 -12.85 -4.26 3.73
C LEU A 280 -12.71 -5.74 4.10
N LYS A 281 -11.79 -6.41 3.40
CA LYS A 281 -11.39 -7.78 3.67
C LYS A 281 -9.96 -7.81 4.16
N THR A 282 -9.58 -8.87 4.85
CA THR A 282 -8.21 -9.11 5.26
C THR A 282 -7.35 -9.39 4.02
N PHE A 283 -6.24 -8.69 3.86
CA PHE A 283 -5.28 -8.97 2.79
C PHE A 283 -4.72 -10.39 2.95
N GLY A 284 -4.65 -11.12 1.83
CA GLY A 284 -4.26 -12.54 1.85
C GLY A 284 -5.38 -13.51 2.24
N CYS A 285 -6.60 -13.02 2.49
CA CYS A 285 -7.74 -13.92 2.66
C CYS A 285 -8.02 -14.65 1.34
N LYS A 286 -8.62 -15.81 1.45
CA LYS A 286 -9.02 -16.60 0.29
C LYS A 286 -10.10 -15.86 -0.48
N ALA A 287 -9.95 -15.80 -1.81
CA ALA A 287 -10.92 -15.21 -2.71
C ALA A 287 -11.52 -16.30 -3.60
N PHE A 288 -12.85 -16.23 -3.80
CA PHE A 288 -13.55 -17.06 -4.75
C PHE A 288 -13.91 -16.22 -5.96
N VAL A 289 -13.47 -16.66 -7.13
CA VAL A 289 -13.88 -16.04 -8.39
C VAL A 289 -15.06 -16.82 -8.94
N TYR A 290 -16.20 -16.16 -9.09
CA TYR A 290 -17.34 -16.74 -9.79
C TYR A 290 -17.01 -16.82 -11.28
N ILE A 291 -16.93 -18.04 -11.81
CA ILE A 291 -16.79 -18.29 -13.24
C ILE A 291 -18.16 -18.66 -13.78
N ASN A 292 -18.68 -17.88 -14.71
CA ASN A 292 -19.97 -18.15 -15.35
C ASN A 292 -19.94 -19.51 -16.07
N LYS A 293 -21.05 -20.25 -16.08
CA LYS A 293 -21.15 -21.61 -16.65
C LYS A 293 -20.62 -21.70 -18.08
N GLU A 294 -20.86 -20.67 -18.89
CA GLU A 294 -20.39 -20.56 -20.27
C GLU A 294 -18.86 -20.52 -20.41
N ASN A 295 -18.16 -19.97 -19.41
CA ASN A 295 -16.70 -19.91 -19.38
C ASN A 295 -16.05 -21.15 -18.74
N LYS A 296 -16.80 -22.00 -18.03
CA LYS A 296 -16.30 -23.27 -17.48
C LYS A 296 -15.97 -24.30 -18.57
N ILE A 297 -16.64 -24.25 -19.71
CA ILE A 297 -16.45 -25.17 -20.84
C ILE A 297 -15.16 -24.86 -21.61
N LYS A 298 -14.68 -23.60 -21.57
CA LYS A 298 -13.44 -23.17 -22.23
C LYS A 298 -12.16 -23.47 -21.44
N LEU A 299 -12.29 -23.99 -20.22
CA LEU A 299 -11.17 -24.28 -19.31
C LEU A 299 -10.94 -25.81 -19.12
N LYS A 300 -11.63 -26.64 -19.92
CA LYS A 300 -11.37 -28.10 -19.97
C LYS A 300 -10.34 -28.47 -21.02
#